data_df95a26aaec4a095131689421417a3a5
#
_entry.id   df95a26aaec4a095131689421417a3a5
#
_cell.length_a   1.000
_cell.length_b   1.000
_cell.length_c   1.000
_cell.angle_alpha   90.00
_cell.angle_beta   90.00
_cell.angle_gamma   90.00
#
_symmetry.space_group_name_H-M   'P 1'
#
loop_
_entity.id
_entity.type
_entity.pdbx_description
1 polymer ?
#
loop_
_entity_poly.entity_id
_entity_poly.type
_entity_poly.pdbx_seq_one_letter_code
_entity_poly.pdbx_strand_id
1 'polypeptide(L)'
;MYDSVVIGAGIAGSVVARKLAEEKNKKVLVIERRNHIGGNCYDRFDDNGILVHEYGPHIFHTDDESVREYLSRFTNWYDFRHEVVANVNGQLIPVPFNLNTLHMVYDDKKACELEKKLIEEYGEGQRVPIMTLRKNPDKEIGQIADYVYENIFLKYTMKQWGQTPEEISPEVTGRVPVVISYDNRYFKDKYQGVPDKGFTPMFEKMLDYDNIEVMTGVDCKDILTFEEDAIYLNGEKFDGDVIYTGALDELFDCRYGRLPYRSLDFKFEHYDKDSYQGHSVVNYTVSEDYTRITEFKYLTGQKDTDGTTIIKEYPFAYTGEDGQIPYYAILNEENEKLYEKYKALTKNYKNFHLLGRLAEYKYYNIDAMTLKAMELADKI
;
A
#
# COMPACT_ATOMS: atom_id res chain seq x y z
N MET A 1 20.94 -17.03 22.31
CA MET A 1 19.99 -17.86 21.53
C MET A 1 18.71 -17.04 21.40
N TYR A 2 18.11 -16.94 20.24
CA TYR A 2 16.85 -16.23 20.00
C TYR A 2 15.67 -17.18 20.22
N ASP A 3 14.54 -16.62 20.63
CA ASP A 3 13.27 -17.33 20.79
C ASP A 3 12.40 -17.23 19.53
N SER A 4 12.62 -16.17 18.75
CA SER A 4 11.91 -15.94 17.48
C SER A 4 12.80 -15.25 16.46
N VAL A 5 12.60 -15.55 15.18
CA VAL A 5 13.21 -14.87 14.03
C VAL A 5 12.11 -14.27 13.17
N VAL A 6 12.24 -12.98 12.87
CA VAL A 6 11.31 -12.23 12.02
C VAL A 6 12.04 -11.81 10.75
N ILE A 7 11.53 -12.21 9.58
CA ILE A 7 12.12 -11.91 8.28
C ILE A 7 11.32 -10.79 7.64
N GLY A 8 11.96 -9.63 7.53
CA GLY A 8 11.42 -8.36 7.05
C GLY A 8 11.15 -7.36 8.18
N ALA A 9 11.68 -6.14 8.05
CA ALA A 9 11.54 -5.03 8.99
C ALA A 9 10.52 -3.98 8.54
N GLY A 10 9.51 -4.37 7.75
CA GLY A 10 8.33 -3.54 7.42
C GLY A 10 7.31 -3.56 8.55
N ILE A 11 6.10 -2.97 8.31
CA ILE A 11 5.06 -2.86 9.35
C ILE A 11 4.70 -4.21 9.97
N ALA A 12 4.56 -5.27 9.18
CA ALA A 12 4.22 -6.60 9.65
C ALA A 12 5.27 -7.14 10.63
N GLY A 13 6.53 -7.16 10.21
CA GLY A 13 7.63 -7.69 11.02
C GLY A 13 7.94 -6.84 12.24
N SER A 14 7.93 -5.52 12.10
CA SER A 14 8.23 -4.62 13.23
C SER A 14 7.18 -4.71 14.34
N VAL A 15 5.89 -4.78 14.00
CA VAL A 15 4.81 -4.92 14.98
C VAL A 15 4.90 -6.26 15.71
N VAL A 16 5.07 -7.37 14.98
CA VAL A 16 5.15 -8.69 15.62
C VAL A 16 6.41 -8.81 16.47
N ALA A 17 7.56 -8.31 16.00
CA ALA A 17 8.81 -8.33 16.76
C ALA A 17 8.67 -7.55 18.08
N ARG A 18 8.11 -6.34 18.02
CA ARG A 18 7.89 -5.52 19.22
C ARG A 18 6.97 -6.22 20.22
N LYS A 19 5.85 -6.75 19.81
CA LYS A 19 4.92 -7.44 20.72
C LYS A 19 5.53 -8.68 21.33
N LEU A 20 6.24 -9.51 20.55
CA LEU A 20 6.90 -10.70 21.08
C LEU A 20 7.97 -10.33 22.13
N ALA A 21 8.75 -9.30 21.86
CA ALA A 21 9.80 -8.87 22.80
C ALA A 21 9.22 -8.22 24.05
N GLU A 22 8.27 -7.31 23.91
CA GLU A 22 7.73 -6.52 25.02
C GLU A 22 6.72 -7.30 25.88
N GLU A 23 5.80 -8.03 25.25
CA GLU A 23 4.68 -8.67 25.96
C GLU A 23 4.97 -10.12 26.34
N LYS A 24 5.81 -10.82 25.56
CA LYS A 24 6.16 -12.23 25.78
C LYS A 24 7.60 -12.39 26.32
N ASN A 25 8.35 -11.29 26.46
CA ASN A 25 9.76 -11.28 26.87
C ASN A 25 10.66 -12.21 26.03
N LYS A 26 10.30 -12.39 24.71
CA LYS A 26 11.09 -13.20 23.78
C LYS A 26 12.29 -12.42 23.28
N LYS A 27 13.42 -13.10 23.05
CA LYS A 27 14.55 -12.56 22.30
C LYS A 27 14.29 -12.73 20.81
N VAL A 28 14.19 -11.62 20.08
CA VAL A 28 13.78 -11.57 18.69
C VAL A 28 14.94 -11.11 17.81
N LEU A 29 15.26 -11.88 16.78
CA LEU A 29 16.13 -11.45 15.69
C LEU A 29 15.28 -11.01 14.51
N VAL A 30 15.45 -9.76 14.07
CA VAL A 30 14.82 -9.22 12.86
C VAL A 30 15.86 -9.17 11.74
N ILE A 31 15.56 -9.80 10.60
CA ILE A 31 16.44 -9.85 9.43
C ILE A 31 15.80 -9.09 8.30
N GLU A 32 16.48 -8.09 7.77
CA GLU A 32 16.01 -7.27 6.64
C GLU A 32 17.06 -7.28 5.51
N ARG A 33 16.63 -7.65 4.30
CA ARG A 33 17.54 -7.70 3.13
C ARG A 33 17.97 -6.33 2.62
N ARG A 34 17.15 -5.28 2.84
CA ARG A 34 17.50 -3.90 2.51
C ARG A 34 18.43 -3.29 3.56
N ASN A 35 19.14 -2.24 3.18
CA ASN A 35 20.03 -1.52 4.10
C ASN A 35 19.27 -0.58 5.07
N HIS A 36 17.95 -0.69 5.14
CA HIS A 36 17.08 0.14 5.96
C HIS A 36 15.86 -0.66 6.44
N ILE A 37 15.30 -0.24 7.56
CA ILE A 37 14.04 -0.73 8.11
C ILE A 37 12.85 0.00 7.48
N GLY A 38 11.62 -0.35 7.87
CA GLY A 38 10.37 0.31 7.43
C GLY A 38 9.73 -0.33 6.20
N GLY A 39 10.43 -1.25 5.51
CA GLY A 39 9.91 -1.90 4.31
C GLY A 39 9.52 -0.85 3.25
N ASN A 40 8.32 -0.97 2.66
CA ASN A 40 7.85 0.01 1.68
C ASN A 40 7.39 1.35 2.31
N CYS A 41 7.22 1.42 3.63
CA CYS A 41 6.96 2.68 4.33
C CYS A 41 8.24 3.49 4.63
N TYR A 42 9.41 3.01 4.22
CA TYR A 42 10.66 3.73 4.43
C TYR A 42 10.61 5.11 3.79
N ASP A 43 10.99 6.10 4.57
CA ASP A 43 11.11 7.50 4.17
C ASP A 43 12.45 8.08 4.63
N ARG A 44 12.86 9.15 3.99
CA ARG A 44 14.10 9.85 4.26
C ARG A 44 14.02 11.31 3.83
N PHE A 45 14.90 12.12 4.35
CA PHE A 45 15.12 13.44 3.77
C PHE A 45 15.93 13.33 2.47
N ASP A 46 15.50 14.04 1.44
CA ASP A 46 16.31 14.21 0.23
C ASP A 46 17.44 15.25 0.45
N ASP A 47 18.25 15.49 -0.59
CA ASP A 47 19.38 16.44 -0.50
C ASP A 47 18.94 17.90 -0.29
N ASN A 48 17.65 18.19 -0.47
CA ASN A 48 17.03 19.51 -0.29
C ASN A 48 16.27 19.61 1.04
N GLY A 49 16.37 18.60 1.91
CA GLY A 49 15.71 18.58 3.20
C GLY A 49 14.20 18.31 3.16
N ILE A 50 13.69 17.78 2.06
CA ILE A 50 12.30 17.39 1.92
C ILE A 50 12.13 15.91 2.32
N LEU A 51 11.21 15.63 3.24
CA LEU A 51 10.87 14.27 3.64
C LEU A 51 10.13 13.57 2.50
N VAL A 52 10.77 12.57 1.90
CA VAL A 52 10.25 11.79 0.77
C VAL A 52 10.01 10.35 1.17
N HIS A 53 8.91 9.76 0.69
CA HIS A 53 8.67 8.33 0.81
C HIS A 53 9.34 7.62 -0.37
N GLU A 54 10.32 6.77 -0.08
CA GLU A 54 11.17 6.14 -1.10
C GLU A 54 10.38 5.25 -2.08
N TYR A 55 9.33 4.62 -1.59
CA TYR A 55 8.53 3.66 -2.36
C TYR A 55 7.09 4.14 -2.60
N GLY A 56 6.92 5.44 -2.89
CA GLY A 56 5.63 6.06 -3.12
C GLY A 56 4.87 6.41 -1.83
N PRO A 57 3.77 7.18 -1.93
CA PRO A 57 3.08 7.72 -0.78
C PRO A 57 2.43 6.63 0.06
N HIS A 58 2.68 6.68 1.36
CA HIS A 58 2.02 5.87 2.36
C HIS A 58 1.26 6.77 3.32
N ILE A 59 -0.01 6.48 3.54
CA ILE A 59 -0.90 7.22 4.43
C ILE A 59 -1.55 6.22 5.36
N PHE A 60 -1.48 6.49 6.66
CA PHE A 60 -2.20 5.70 7.65
C PHE A 60 -3.66 6.15 7.71
N HIS A 61 -4.58 5.20 7.71
CA HIS A 61 -5.99 5.43 7.93
C HIS A 61 -6.61 4.21 8.61
N THR A 62 -7.55 4.41 9.52
CA THR A 62 -8.24 3.34 10.23
C THR A 62 -9.48 3.84 10.97
N ASP A 63 -10.44 2.96 11.18
CA ASP A 63 -11.52 3.11 12.16
C ASP A 63 -11.24 2.34 13.47
N ASP A 64 -10.18 1.48 13.47
CA ASP A 64 -9.80 0.68 14.62
C ASP A 64 -8.99 1.49 15.63
N GLU A 65 -9.57 1.69 16.82
CA GLU A 65 -8.98 2.45 17.91
C GLU A 65 -7.73 1.76 18.47
N SER A 66 -7.75 0.43 18.57
CA SER A 66 -6.62 -0.34 19.13
C SER A 66 -5.38 -0.24 18.26
N VAL A 67 -5.54 -0.27 16.95
CA VAL A 67 -4.46 -0.06 15.99
C VAL A 67 -3.91 1.36 16.08
N ARG A 68 -4.82 2.35 16.15
CA ARG A 68 -4.44 3.76 16.30
C ARG A 68 -3.66 4.01 17.60
N GLU A 69 -4.13 3.48 18.71
CA GLU A 69 -3.48 3.59 20.01
C GLU A 69 -2.11 2.91 20.01
N TYR A 70 -2.04 1.69 19.46
CA TYR A 70 -0.78 0.94 19.39
C TYR A 70 0.30 1.70 18.64
N LEU A 71 0.02 2.16 17.41
CA LEU A 71 1.01 2.88 16.61
C LEU A 71 1.35 4.26 17.18
N SER A 72 0.41 4.92 17.87
CA SER A 72 0.62 6.21 18.53
C SER A 72 1.61 6.18 19.69
N ARG A 73 1.99 5.00 20.17
CA ARG A 73 3.07 4.81 21.14
C ARG A 73 4.43 5.19 20.55
N PHE A 74 4.57 5.10 19.24
CA PHE A 74 5.85 5.25 18.52
C PHE A 74 5.96 6.54 17.72
N THR A 75 4.84 7.24 17.48
CA THR A 75 4.83 8.51 16.75
C THR A 75 3.70 9.41 17.18
N ASN A 76 3.84 10.72 16.91
CA ASN A 76 2.69 11.61 16.79
C ASN A 76 2.24 11.64 15.32
N TRP A 77 1.05 12.17 15.07
CA TRP A 77 0.47 12.18 13.75
C TRP A 77 0.23 13.59 13.26
N TYR A 78 0.69 13.87 12.05
CA TYR A 78 0.18 14.97 11.25
C TYR A 78 -1.20 14.57 10.72
N ASP A 79 -2.27 15.30 11.08
CA ASP A 79 -3.64 15.03 10.61
C ASP A 79 -3.74 15.37 9.13
N PHE A 80 -3.53 14.38 8.29
CA PHE A 80 -3.56 14.49 6.85
C PHE A 80 -4.82 13.82 6.31
N ARG A 81 -5.73 14.62 5.76
CA ARG A 81 -6.94 14.14 5.11
C ARG A 81 -6.66 13.91 3.63
N HIS A 82 -6.54 12.64 3.27
CA HIS A 82 -6.13 12.27 1.92
C HIS A 82 -7.18 12.64 0.88
N GLU A 83 -6.82 13.53 -0.02
CA GLU A 83 -7.56 13.87 -1.23
C GLU A 83 -6.71 13.53 -2.44
N VAL A 84 -7.34 12.93 -3.44
CA VAL A 84 -6.72 12.57 -4.72
C VAL A 84 -7.44 13.31 -5.82
N VAL A 85 -6.71 13.84 -6.75
CA VAL A 85 -7.28 14.38 -8.00
C VAL A 85 -6.76 13.59 -9.20
N ALA A 86 -7.56 13.53 -10.26
CA ALA A 86 -7.13 12.98 -11.54
C ALA A 86 -6.90 14.14 -12.53
N ASN A 87 -5.81 14.07 -13.27
CA ASN A 87 -5.60 14.93 -14.43
C ASN A 87 -6.28 14.31 -15.65
N VAL A 88 -7.40 14.88 -16.03
CA VAL A 88 -8.14 14.50 -17.23
C VAL A 88 -8.00 15.60 -18.27
N ASN A 89 -7.11 15.40 -19.24
CA ASN A 89 -6.83 16.37 -20.32
C ASN A 89 -6.48 17.79 -19.82
N GLY A 90 -5.73 17.89 -18.72
CA GLY A 90 -5.31 19.15 -18.11
C GLY A 90 -6.25 19.72 -17.04
N GLN A 91 -7.43 19.14 -16.86
CA GLN A 91 -8.34 19.48 -15.76
C GLN A 91 -8.11 18.56 -14.56
N LEU A 92 -7.88 19.14 -13.38
CA LEU A 92 -7.75 18.40 -12.13
C LEU A 92 -9.14 18.22 -11.50
N ILE A 93 -9.58 16.99 -11.39
CA ILE A 93 -10.91 16.62 -10.85
C ILE A 93 -10.77 15.70 -9.65
N PRO A 94 -11.58 15.84 -8.58
CA PRO A 94 -11.57 14.95 -7.43
C PRO A 94 -11.82 13.48 -7.78
N VAL A 95 -11.09 12.58 -7.09
CA VAL A 95 -11.24 11.11 -7.19
C VAL A 95 -11.37 10.53 -5.78
N PRO A 96 -12.37 9.66 -5.52
CA PRO A 96 -13.37 9.12 -6.45
C PRO A 96 -14.27 10.20 -7.04
N PHE A 97 -14.80 9.93 -8.25
CA PHE A 97 -15.77 10.82 -8.87
C PHE A 97 -16.93 11.10 -7.90
N ASN A 98 -17.23 12.38 -7.65
CA ASN A 98 -18.22 12.82 -6.70
C ASN A 98 -19.06 13.98 -7.25
N LEU A 99 -19.92 14.58 -6.44
CA LEU A 99 -20.79 15.69 -6.90
C LEU A 99 -19.97 16.93 -7.29
N ASN A 100 -18.84 17.22 -6.63
CA ASN A 100 -17.96 18.30 -7.10
C ASN A 100 -17.43 18.00 -8.50
N THR A 101 -16.98 16.76 -8.75
CA THR A 101 -16.51 16.36 -10.08
C THR A 101 -17.63 16.45 -11.12
N LEU A 102 -18.86 16.07 -10.75
CA LEU A 102 -20.02 16.19 -11.62
C LEU A 102 -20.22 17.64 -12.10
N HIS A 103 -20.16 18.61 -11.17
CA HIS A 103 -20.29 20.03 -11.48
C HIS A 103 -19.06 20.64 -12.20
N MET A 104 -17.91 19.95 -12.17
CA MET A 104 -16.73 20.38 -12.93
C MET A 104 -16.74 19.93 -14.39
N VAL A 105 -17.38 18.80 -14.69
CA VAL A 105 -17.33 18.17 -16.02
C VAL A 105 -18.58 18.40 -16.86
N TYR A 106 -19.70 18.81 -16.26
CA TYR A 106 -20.94 19.16 -16.94
C TYR A 106 -21.27 20.64 -16.72
N ASP A 107 -22.07 21.25 -17.63
CA ASP A 107 -22.63 22.58 -17.37
C ASP A 107 -23.59 22.56 -16.17
N ASP A 108 -23.76 23.73 -15.53
CA ASP A 108 -24.50 23.85 -14.26
C ASP A 108 -25.91 23.25 -14.32
N LYS A 109 -26.64 23.46 -15.41
CA LYS A 109 -28.01 22.94 -15.55
C LYS A 109 -28.01 21.43 -15.61
N LYS A 110 -27.14 20.86 -16.44
CA LYS A 110 -27.01 19.42 -16.62
C LYS A 110 -26.50 18.75 -15.35
N ALA A 111 -25.52 19.36 -14.67
CA ALA A 111 -24.99 18.86 -13.40
C ALA A 111 -26.08 18.78 -12.33
N CYS A 112 -26.90 19.83 -12.15
CA CYS A 112 -28.01 19.81 -11.20
C CYS A 112 -29.08 18.75 -11.52
N GLU A 113 -29.38 18.53 -12.81
CA GLU A 113 -30.32 17.49 -13.23
C GLU A 113 -29.79 16.09 -12.92
N LEU A 114 -28.50 15.83 -13.20
CA LEU A 114 -27.84 14.55 -12.95
C LEU A 114 -27.67 14.27 -11.45
N GLU A 115 -27.27 15.29 -10.67
CA GLU A 115 -27.18 15.19 -9.21
C GLU A 115 -28.52 14.77 -8.61
N LYS A 116 -29.61 15.44 -9.00
CA LYS A 116 -30.96 15.09 -8.54
C LYS A 116 -31.29 13.62 -8.83
N LYS A 117 -31.03 13.15 -10.05
CA LYS A 117 -31.26 11.76 -10.45
C LYS A 117 -30.44 10.77 -9.63
N LEU A 118 -29.15 11.07 -9.40
CA LEU A 118 -28.28 10.22 -8.60
C LEU A 118 -28.75 10.11 -7.14
N ILE A 119 -29.16 11.25 -6.55
CA ILE A 119 -29.68 11.30 -5.17
C ILE A 119 -31.01 10.55 -5.07
N GLU A 120 -31.93 10.74 -6.03
CA GLU A 120 -33.23 10.06 -6.06
C GLU A 120 -33.08 8.55 -6.23
N GLU A 121 -32.14 8.07 -7.03
CA GLU A 121 -31.96 6.65 -7.32
C GLU A 121 -31.15 5.91 -6.26
N TYR A 122 -30.07 6.50 -5.78
CA TYR A 122 -29.10 5.81 -4.91
C TYR A 122 -29.03 6.37 -3.49
N GLY A 123 -29.47 7.61 -3.28
CA GLY A 123 -29.37 8.31 -1.99
C GLY A 123 -28.05 9.08 -1.82
N GLU A 124 -28.13 10.17 -1.06
CA GLU A 124 -26.97 10.97 -0.69
C GLU A 124 -26.00 10.17 0.22
N GLY A 125 -24.70 10.40 0.07
CA GLY A 125 -23.63 9.73 0.82
C GLY A 125 -23.27 8.34 0.33
N GLN A 126 -24.00 7.78 -0.63
CA GLN A 126 -23.76 6.43 -1.14
C GLN A 126 -22.52 6.35 -2.03
N ARG A 127 -21.87 5.19 -2.02
CA ARG A 127 -20.73 4.82 -2.89
C ARG A 127 -21.22 3.76 -3.88
N VAL A 128 -21.42 4.14 -5.13
CA VAL A 128 -21.98 3.27 -6.14
C VAL A 128 -20.87 2.78 -7.08
N PRO A 129 -20.64 1.46 -7.18
CA PRO A 129 -19.66 0.92 -8.12
C PRO A 129 -19.94 1.35 -9.55
N ILE A 130 -18.93 1.79 -10.30
CA ILE A 130 -19.14 2.24 -11.70
C ILE A 130 -19.77 1.19 -12.58
N MET A 131 -19.50 -0.09 -12.37
CA MET A 131 -20.11 -1.18 -13.13
C MET A 131 -21.62 -1.32 -12.84
N THR A 132 -22.10 -0.89 -11.68
CA THR A 132 -23.52 -0.79 -11.35
C THR A 132 -24.18 0.37 -12.09
N LEU A 133 -23.54 1.55 -12.07
CA LEU A 133 -24.01 2.71 -12.82
C LEU A 133 -24.08 2.47 -14.31
N ARG A 134 -23.10 1.79 -14.92
CA ARG A 134 -23.09 1.46 -16.36
C ARG A 134 -24.25 0.57 -16.79
N LYS A 135 -24.83 -0.21 -15.88
CA LYS A 135 -26.00 -1.07 -16.12
C LYS A 135 -27.33 -0.34 -15.87
N ASN A 136 -27.30 0.91 -15.41
CA ASN A 136 -28.52 1.66 -15.15
C ASN A 136 -29.30 1.90 -16.45
N PRO A 137 -30.65 1.69 -16.45
CA PRO A 137 -31.49 1.91 -17.63
C PRO A 137 -31.61 3.39 -18.01
N ASP A 138 -31.38 4.33 -17.08
CA ASP A 138 -31.32 5.77 -17.39
C ASP A 138 -30.04 6.08 -18.16
N LYS A 139 -30.22 6.49 -19.43
CA LYS A 139 -29.11 6.81 -20.34
C LYS A 139 -28.21 7.94 -19.82
N GLU A 140 -28.75 8.87 -19.04
CA GLU A 140 -27.98 9.98 -18.52
C GLU A 140 -27.08 9.56 -17.36
N ILE A 141 -27.57 8.67 -16.49
CA ILE A 141 -26.74 8.01 -15.47
C ILE A 141 -25.68 7.13 -16.13
N GLY A 142 -26.05 6.41 -17.22
CA GLY A 142 -25.11 5.64 -18.02
C GLY A 142 -23.96 6.50 -18.59
N GLN A 143 -24.23 7.74 -19.04
CA GLN A 143 -23.21 8.65 -19.55
C GLN A 143 -22.19 9.06 -18.47
N ILE A 144 -22.64 9.25 -17.22
CA ILE A 144 -21.71 9.51 -16.09
C ILE A 144 -20.80 8.30 -15.90
N ALA A 145 -21.37 7.10 -15.89
CA ALA A 145 -20.61 5.87 -15.73
C ALA A 145 -19.60 5.66 -16.85
N ASP A 146 -19.98 5.96 -18.09
CA ASP A 146 -19.08 5.89 -19.24
C ASP A 146 -17.95 6.91 -19.15
N TYR A 147 -18.26 8.17 -18.77
CA TYR A 147 -17.24 9.19 -18.53
C TYR A 147 -16.20 8.75 -17.49
N VAL A 148 -16.66 8.27 -16.34
CA VAL A 148 -15.78 7.78 -15.24
C VAL A 148 -14.97 6.59 -15.71
N TYR A 149 -15.61 5.65 -16.41
CA TYR A 149 -14.95 4.46 -16.93
C TYR A 149 -13.84 4.81 -17.92
N GLU A 150 -14.10 5.66 -18.89
CA GLU A 150 -13.16 5.98 -19.96
C GLU A 150 -12.02 6.91 -19.51
N ASN A 151 -12.33 7.91 -18.66
CA ASN A 151 -11.37 8.96 -18.32
C ASN A 151 -10.64 8.76 -17.00
N ILE A 152 -11.22 7.99 -16.06
CA ILE A 152 -10.62 7.79 -14.74
C ILE A 152 -10.17 6.34 -14.56
N PHE A 153 -11.02 5.38 -14.94
CA PHE A 153 -10.81 3.97 -14.59
C PHE A 153 -9.99 3.20 -15.63
N LEU A 154 -10.44 3.15 -16.89
CA LEU A 154 -9.94 2.23 -17.91
C LEU A 154 -8.44 2.34 -18.12
N LYS A 155 -7.97 3.49 -18.56
CA LYS A 155 -6.55 3.68 -18.91
C LYS A 155 -5.63 3.65 -17.69
N TYR A 156 -6.09 4.19 -16.55
CA TYR A 156 -5.33 4.10 -15.30
C TYR A 156 -5.14 2.65 -14.88
N THR A 157 -6.20 1.86 -14.91
CA THR A 157 -6.18 0.45 -14.53
C THR A 157 -5.32 -0.37 -15.49
N MET A 158 -5.45 -0.14 -16.79
CA MET A 158 -4.60 -0.79 -17.80
C MET A 158 -3.11 -0.50 -17.57
N LYS A 159 -2.74 0.74 -17.27
CA LYS A 159 -1.36 1.13 -16.94
C LYS A 159 -0.89 0.44 -15.65
N GLN A 160 -1.67 0.58 -14.58
CA GLN A 160 -1.30 0.06 -13.26
C GLN A 160 -1.15 -1.46 -13.25
N TRP A 161 -2.07 -2.18 -13.90
CA TRP A 161 -2.11 -3.65 -13.85
C TRP A 161 -1.51 -4.31 -15.09
N GLY A 162 -1.35 -3.57 -16.21
CA GLY A 162 -0.91 -4.13 -17.50
C GLY A 162 -1.91 -5.11 -18.10
N GLN A 163 -3.18 -5.00 -17.74
CA GLN A 163 -4.28 -5.88 -18.12
C GLN A 163 -5.50 -5.05 -18.51
N THR A 164 -6.42 -5.63 -19.29
CA THR A 164 -7.71 -5.00 -19.53
C THR A 164 -8.61 -5.08 -18.29
N PRO A 165 -9.61 -4.19 -18.15
CA PRO A 165 -10.53 -4.24 -17.01
C PRO A 165 -11.30 -5.56 -16.88
N GLU A 166 -11.55 -6.25 -18.00
CA GLU A 166 -12.22 -7.55 -18.05
C GLU A 166 -11.35 -8.69 -17.50
N GLU A 167 -10.03 -8.55 -17.59
CA GLU A 167 -9.05 -9.50 -17.05
C GLU A 167 -8.77 -9.28 -15.56
N ILE A 168 -9.16 -8.12 -15.03
CA ILE A 168 -8.95 -7.75 -13.63
C ILE A 168 -10.13 -8.22 -12.78
N SER A 169 -9.84 -8.69 -11.57
CA SER A 169 -10.90 -9.16 -10.68
C SER A 169 -11.95 -8.06 -10.38
N PRO A 170 -13.24 -8.42 -10.19
CA PRO A 170 -14.29 -7.46 -9.81
C PRO A 170 -13.98 -6.63 -8.57
N GLU A 171 -13.17 -7.14 -7.67
CA GLU A 171 -12.72 -6.44 -6.46
C GLU A 171 -11.82 -5.24 -6.78
N VAL A 172 -11.02 -5.33 -7.83
CA VAL A 172 -10.18 -4.22 -8.31
C VAL A 172 -11.04 -3.18 -9.02
N THR A 173 -11.99 -3.62 -9.86
CA THR A 173 -12.88 -2.72 -10.60
C THR A 173 -13.87 -2.00 -9.69
N GLY A 174 -14.29 -2.62 -8.59
CA GLY A 174 -15.17 -2.02 -7.58
C GLY A 174 -14.51 -0.95 -6.70
N ARG A 175 -13.18 -0.80 -6.75
CA ARG A 175 -12.45 0.16 -5.91
C ARG A 175 -12.62 1.63 -6.31
N VAL A 176 -13.17 1.91 -7.49
CA VAL A 176 -13.42 3.28 -7.96
C VAL A 176 -14.93 3.53 -8.07
N PRO A 177 -15.62 3.81 -6.97
CA PRO A 177 -17.03 4.13 -6.98
C PRO A 177 -17.26 5.59 -7.41
N VAL A 178 -18.46 5.88 -7.89
CA VAL A 178 -19.02 7.23 -7.86
C VAL A 178 -19.57 7.48 -6.45
N VAL A 179 -19.21 8.60 -5.85
CA VAL A 179 -19.63 8.98 -4.49
C VAL A 179 -20.67 10.08 -4.58
N ILE A 180 -21.87 9.83 -4.10
CA ILE A 180 -22.98 10.80 -4.14
C ILE A 180 -22.85 11.76 -2.95
N SER A 181 -21.82 12.59 -2.97
CA SER A 181 -21.47 13.52 -1.88
C SER A 181 -20.54 14.61 -2.42
N TYR A 182 -20.47 15.74 -1.73
CA TYR A 182 -19.50 16.81 -1.97
C TYR A 182 -18.18 16.63 -1.20
N ASP A 183 -17.99 15.51 -0.52
CA ASP A 183 -16.78 15.20 0.24
C ASP A 183 -15.69 14.60 -0.67
N ASN A 184 -14.57 15.33 -0.84
CA ASN A 184 -13.46 14.96 -1.71
C ASN A 184 -12.49 13.94 -1.06
N ARG A 185 -12.65 13.62 0.23
CA ARG A 185 -11.75 12.70 0.91
C ARG A 185 -11.77 11.32 0.26
N TYR A 186 -10.59 10.79 0.01
CA TYR A 186 -10.41 9.45 -0.56
C TYR A 186 -10.80 8.37 0.45
N PHE A 187 -10.37 8.52 1.70
CA PHE A 187 -10.74 7.68 2.84
C PHE A 187 -11.82 8.35 3.69
N LYS A 188 -12.66 7.53 4.30
CA LYS A 188 -13.74 7.99 5.22
C LYS A 188 -13.43 7.67 6.68
N ASP A 189 -12.36 6.94 6.92
CA ASP A 189 -11.92 6.48 8.24
C ASP A 189 -11.79 7.64 9.23
N LYS A 190 -12.09 7.37 10.48
CA LYS A 190 -12.05 8.32 11.60
C LYS A 190 -10.66 8.91 11.79
N TYR A 191 -9.64 8.04 11.73
CA TYR A 191 -8.25 8.41 11.91
C TYR A 191 -7.52 8.35 10.56
N GLN A 192 -6.89 9.45 10.19
CA GLN A 192 -6.06 9.54 8.99
C GLN A 192 -4.84 10.40 9.30
N GLY A 193 -3.71 10.09 8.70
CA GLY A 193 -2.53 10.91 8.88
C GLY A 193 -1.25 10.25 8.38
N VAL A 194 -0.18 10.99 8.54
CA VAL A 194 1.19 10.50 8.39
C VAL A 194 1.96 10.77 9.68
N PRO A 195 2.97 9.97 10.03
CA PRO A 195 3.82 10.26 11.18
C PRO A 195 4.46 11.65 11.04
N ASP A 196 4.40 12.47 12.09
CA ASP A 196 4.84 13.88 12.07
C ASP A 196 6.34 14.05 11.75
N LYS A 197 7.15 13.03 12.02
CA LYS A 197 8.58 12.97 11.73
C LYS A 197 8.97 11.96 10.65
N GLY A 198 7.97 11.38 9.98
CA GLY A 198 8.14 10.30 9.04
C GLY A 198 7.92 8.91 9.64
N PHE A 199 7.79 7.93 8.77
CA PHE A 199 7.60 6.53 9.13
C PHE A 199 8.88 5.91 9.70
N THR A 200 10.04 6.24 9.14
CA THR A 200 11.31 5.62 9.55
C THR A 200 11.58 5.83 11.05
N PRO A 201 11.46 7.04 11.63
CA PRO A 201 11.60 7.23 13.09
C PRO A 201 10.54 6.47 13.91
N MET A 202 9.36 6.22 13.37
CA MET A 202 8.35 5.37 14.03
C MET A 202 8.84 3.93 14.13
N PHE A 203 9.41 3.38 13.04
CA PHE A 203 9.98 2.03 13.03
C PHE A 203 11.23 1.93 13.91
N GLU A 204 12.09 2.93 13.91
CA GLU A 204 13.26 3.00 14.81
C GLU A 204 12.82 2.84 16.26
N LYS A 205 11.83 3.63 16.72
CA LYS A 205 11.31 3.51 18.09
C LYS A 205 10.61 2.18 18.36
N MET A 206 9.97 1.60 17.35
CA MET A 206 9.29 0.31 17.49
C MET A 206 10.30 -0.82 17.68
N LEU A 207 11.43 -0.77 16.98
CA LEU A 207 12.47 -1.81 17.02
C LEU A 207 13.54 -1.54 18.09
N ASP A 208 13.62 -0.33 18.66
CA ASP A 208 14.49 0.00 19.78
C ASP A 208 13.94 -0.59 21.09
N TYR A 209 14.33 -1.84 21.34
CA TYR A 209 13.94 -2.58 22.54
C TYR A 209 15.01 -3.63 22.90
N ASP A 210 15.31 -3.78 24.18
CA ASP A 210 16.45 -4.58 24.69
C ASP A 210 16.49 -6.01 24.14
N ASN A 211 15.31 -6.61 23.90
CA ASN A 211 15.19 -7.98 23.43
C ASN A 211 15.07 -8.11 21.90
N ILE A 212 15.25 -7.02 21.15
CA ILE A 212 15.21 -7.03 19.68
C ILE A 212 16.60 -6.74 19.13
N GLU A 213 17.10 -7.63 18.29
CA GLU A 213 18.28 -7.40 17.48
C GLU A 213 17.87 -7.27 16.01
N VAL A 214 18.38 -6.25 15.31
CA VAL A 214 18.04 -5.99 13.90
C VAL A 214 19.29 -6.11 13.04
N MET A 215 19.22 -6.96 12.01
CA MET A 215 20.24 -7.09 10.98
C MET A 215 19.68 -6.56 9.64
N THR A 216 20.26 -5.50 9.11
CA THR A 216 19.93 -4.95 7.78
C THR A 216 20.98 -5.35 6.76
N GLY A 217 20.62 -5.38 5.46
CA GLY A 217 21.53 -5.78 4.38
C GLY A 217 21.84 -7.28 4.37
N VAL A 218 21.01 -8.11 4.98
CA VAL A 218 21.19 -9.56 5.10
C VAL A 218 20.01 -10.29 4.47
N ASP A 219 20.28 -11.17 3.50
CA ASP A 219 19.26 -12.09 3.02
C ASP A 219 19.07 -13.21 4.06
N CYS A 220 17.81 -13.53 4.36
CA CYS A 220 17.52 -14.58 5.33
C CYS A 220 18.12 -15.94 4.92
N LYS A 221 18.29 -16.21 3.64
CA LYS A 221 18.90 -17.44 3.11
C LYS A 221 20.39 -17.59 3.44
N ASP A 222 21.06 -16.49 3.78
CA ASP A 222 22.48 -16.53 4.18
C ASP A 222 22.66 -17.17 5.57
N ILE A 223 21.60 -17.10 6.40
CA ILE A 223 21.68 -17.54 7.80
C ILE A 223 20.58 -18.54 8.20
N LEU A 224 19.50 -18.64 7.41
CA LEU A 224 18.44 -19.64 7.61
C LEU A 224 18.48 -20.70 6.52
N THR A 225 18.45 -21.96 6.93
CA THR A 225 18.31 -23.11 6.03
C THR A 225 17.03 -23.85 6.35
N PHE A 226 16.30 -24.24 5.30
CA PHE A 226 15.04 -24.98 5.38
C PHE A 226 15.25 -26.39 4.86
N GLU A 227 15.25 -27.38 5.74
CA GLU A 227 15.45 -28.79 5.40
C GLU A 227 14.22 -29.59 5.78
N GLU A 228 13.81 -30.55 4.97
CA GLU A 228 12.64 -31.42 5.11
C GLU A 228 11.53 -30.94 6.07
N ASP A 229 11.74 -31.00 7.38
CA ASP A 229 10.78 -30.64 8.44
C ASP A 229 11.39 -29.73 9.53
N ALA A 230 12.62 -29.24 9.33
CA ALA A 230 13.36 -28.42 10.30
C ALA A 230 13.92 -27.13 9.69
N ILE A 231 14.01 -26.09 10.52
CA ILE A 231 14.65 -24.83 10.21
C ILE A 231 15.96 -24.75 10.99
N TYR A 232 17.01 -24.27 10.35
CA TYR A 232 18.31 -24.07 10.96
C TYR A 232 18.68 -22.60 10.92
N LEU A 233 19.20 -22.07 12.02
CA LEU A 233 19.75 -20.72 12.13
C LEU A 233 21.27 -20.85 12.31
N ASN A 234 22.05 -20.32 11.37
CA ASN A 234 23.53 -20.44 11.34
C ASN A 234 24.02 -21.90 11.47
N GLY A 235 23.30 -22.87 10.88
CA GLY A 235 23.64 -24.29 10.90
C GLY A 235 23.20 -25.03 12.16
N GLU A 236 22.63 -24.35 13.15
CA GLU A 236 22.06 -24.99 14.34
C GLU A 236 20.53 -25.10 14.20
N LYS A 237 19.98 -26.26 14.62
CA LYS A 237 18.52 -26.45 14.57
C LYS A 237 17.81 -25.38 15.40
N PHE A 238 16.83 -24.75 14.81
CA PHE A 238 16.06 -23.69 15.43
C PHE A 238 14.62 -24.14 15.68
N ASP A 239 14.26 -24.27 16.95
CA ASP A 239 12.93 -24.69 17.38
C ASP A 239 12.00 -23.50 17.77
N GLY A 240 12.48 -22.24 17.67
CA GLY A 240 11.70 -21.03 17.91
C GLY A 240 10.79 -20.66 16.74
N ASP A 241 9.96 -19.64 16.92
CA ASP A 241 9.05 -19.16 15.88
C ASP A 241 9.78 -18.40 14.78
N VAL A 242 9.46 -18.70 13.52
CA VAL A 242 9.96 -17.99 12.35
C VAL A 242 8.78 -17.29 11.67
N ILE A 243 8.81 -15.97 11.63
CA ILE A 243 7.78 -15.15 10.99
C ILE A 243 8.33 -14.61 9.67
N TYR A 244 7.74 -15.01 8.55
CA TYR A 244 8.19 -14.64 7.22
C TYR A 244 7.25 -13.63 6.59
N THR A 245 7.80 -12.49 6.13
CA THR A 245 7.03 -11.41 5.49
C THR A 245 7.40 -11.17 4.02
N GLY A 246 8.38 -11.90 3.48
CA GLY A 246 8.87 -11.77 2.10
C GLY A 246 8.02 -12.52 1.08
N ALA A 247 8.42 -12.45 -0.19
CA ALA A 247 7.76 -13.18 -1.27
C ALA A 247 8.02 -14.70 -1.14
N LEU A 248 6.94 -15.47 -1.12
CA LEU A 248 7.03 -16.89 -0.79
C LEU A 248 7.68 -17.74 -1.89
N ASP A 249 7.53 -17.34 -3.14
CA ASP A 249 8.22 -17.97 -4.27
C ASP A 249 9.74 -17.77 -4.20
N GLU A 250 10.20 -16.57 -3.81
CA GLU A 250 11.63 -16.27 -3.64
C GLU A 250 12.25 -17.08 -2.52
N LEU A 251 11.53 -17.36 -1.43
CA LEU A 251 12.01 -18.23 -0.35
C LEU A 251 12.35 -19.63 -0.86
N PHE A 252 11.58 -20.14 -1.79
CA PHE A 252 11.74 -21.48 -2.37
C PHE A 252 12.34 -21.48 -3.78
N ASP A 253 13.19 -20.47 -4.12
CA ASP A 253 13.96 -20.37 -5.37
C ASP A 253 13.09 -20.43 -6.63
N CYS A 254 11.86 -19.93 -6.54
CA CYS A 254 10.88 -19.90 -7.64
C CYS A 254 10.66 -21.27 -8.29
N ARG A 255 10.79 -22.39 -7.55
CA ARG A 255 10.76 -23.77 -8.08
C ARG A 255 9.51 -24.15 -8.88
N TYR A 256 8.40 -23.44 -8.69
CA TYR A 256 7.15 -23.61 -9.45
C TYR A 256 6.90 -22.48 -10.44
N GLY A 257 7.87 -21.57 -10.62
CA GLY A 257 7.77 -20.32 -11.36
C GLY A 257 7.51 -19.13 -10.43
N ARG A 258 7.79 -17.90 -10.93
CA ARG A 258 7.58 -16.68 -10.15
C ARG A 258 6.10 -16.42 -9.92
N LEU A 259 5.75 -15.98 -8.74
CA LEU A 259 4.45 -15.37 -8.47
C LEU A 259 4.37 -14.02 -9.20
N PRO A 260 3.31 -13.76 -9.97
CA PRO A 260 3.18 -12.51 -10.71
C PRO A 260 2.91 -11.32 -9.79
N TYR A 261 3.76 -10.29 -9.93
CA TYR A 261 3.59 -8.99 -9.27
C TYR A 261 3.70 -7.85 -10.28
N ARG A 262 3.12 -6.73 -9.94
CA ARG A 262 3.49 -5.43 -10.52
C ARG A 262 4.61 -4.81 -9.70
N SER A 263 5.45 -4.07 -10.37
CA SER A 263 6.48 -3.22 -9.79
C SER A 263 6.26 -1.77 -10.18
N LEU A 264 6.98 -0.86 -9.54
CA LEU A 264 6.96 0.57 -9.82
C LEU A 264 8.41 1.07 -9.95
N ASP A 265 8.69 1.80 -11.03
CA ASP A 265 9.89 2.62 -11.15
C ASP A 265 9.57 4.02 -10.61
N PHE A 266 10.38 4.49 -9.67
CA PHE A 266 10.16 5.73 -8.94
C PHE A 266 11.16 6.78 -9.40
N LYS A 267 10.68 7.87 -10.02
CA LYS A 267 11.52 8.98 -10.47
C LYS A 267 11.29 10.21 -9.63
N PHE A 268 12.30 10.57 -8.84
CA PHE A 268 12.29 11.78 -8.02
C PHE A 268 12.78 12.97 -8.84
N GLU A 269 12.10 14.09 -8.68
CA GLU A 269 12.47 15.37 -9.32
C GLU A 269 12.29 16.50 -8.30
N HIS A 270 13.29 17.35 -8.17
CA HIS A 270 13.23 18.56 -7.36
C HIS A 270 13.03 19.80 -8.21
N TYR A 271 12.26 20.76 -7.71
CA TYR A 271 11.97 22.03 -8.37
C TYR A 271 12.12 23.21 -7.43
N ASP A 272 12.87 24.25 -7.87
CA ASP A 272 13.03 25.53 -7.16
C ASP A 272 11.77 26.40 -7.29
N LYS A 273 10.66 25.90 -6.79
CA LYS A 273 9.37 26.62 -6.77
C LYS A 273 8.54 26.15 -5.60
N ASP A 274 7.62 27.01 -5.16
CA ASP A 274 6.82 26.71 -3.98
C ASP A 274 5.89 25.50 -4.17
N SER A 275 5.36 25.27 -5.37
CA SER A 275 4.53 24.09 -5.64
C SER A 275 4.70 23.62 -7.08
N TYR A 276 4.61 22.30 -7.29
CA TYR A 276 4.59 21.67 -8.59
C TYR A 276 3.17 21.56 -9.14
N GLN A 277 2.26 20.99 -8.37
CA GLN A 277 0.90 20.63 -8.79
C GLN A 277 -0.21 21.11 -7.85
N GLY A 278 0.12 21.67 -6.67
CA GLY A 278 -0.84 22.19 -5.71
C GLY A 278 -1.66 21.14 -4.95
N HIS A 279 -1.35 19.86 -5.14
CA HIS A 279 -2.01 18.72 -4.51
C HIS A 279 -0.96 17.69 -4.07
N SER A 280 -1.23 16.99 -2.97
CA SER A 280 -0.34 15.92 -2.51
C SER A 280 -0.24 14.78 -3.53
N VAL A 281 -1.37 14.37 -4.12
CA VAL A 281 -1.43 13.26 -5.07
C VAL A 281 -2.28 13.62 -6.28
N VAL A 282 -1.71 13.48 -7.47
CA VAL A 282 -2.40 13.60 -8.76
C VAL A 282 -2.25 12.30 -9.55
N ASN A 283 -3.37 11.69 -9.91
CA ASN A 283 -3.41 10.55 -10.80
C ASN A 283 -3.47 11.02 -12.27
N TYR A 284 -2.61 10.46 -13.10
CA TYR A 284 -2.58 10.71 -14.54
C TYR A 284 -3.26 9.55 -15.24
N THR A 285 -4.52 9.78 -15.62
CA THR A 285 -5.41 8.68 -16.02
C THR A 285 -5.53 8.50 -17.53
N VAL A 286 -5.02 9.41 -18.35
CA VAL A 286 -5.31 9.44 -19.80
C VAL A 286 -4.09 9.08 -20.65
N SER A 287 -3.10 9.98 -20.79
CA SER A 287 -2.09 9.95 -21.86
C SER A 287 -0.68 9.63 -21.40
N GLU A 288 -0.34 9.97 -20.17
CA GLU A 288 1.01 9.85 -19.62
C GLU A 288 1.37 8.37 -19.38
N ASP A 289 2.65 8.04 -19.46
CA ASP A 289 3.18 6.70 -19.22
C ASP A 289 3.37 6.38 -17.72
N TYR A 290 3.38 7.42 -16.85
CA TYR A 290 3.28 7.27 -15.41
C TYR A 290 1.82 7.33 -14.94
N THR A 291 1.56 6.73 -13.80
CA THR A 291 0.20 6.67 -13.24
C THR A 291 -0.09 7.74 -12.22
N ARG A 292 0.94 8.23 -11.52
CA ARG A 292 0.75 9.12 -10.38
C ARG A 292 1.97 10.04 -10.19
N ILE A 293 1.69 11.26 -9.72
CA ILE A 293 2.69 12.15 -9.13
C ILE A 293 2.30 12.43 -7.69
N THR A 294 3.25 12.29 -6.78
CA THR A 294 3.12 12.74 -5.39
C THR A 294 4.03 13.93 -5.16
N GLU A 295 3.49 15.02 -4.59
CA GLU A 295 4.24 16.18 -4.13
C GLU A 295 4.36 16.11 -2.61
N PHE A 296 5.56 15.84 -2.10
CA PHE A 296 5.76 15.38 -0.73
C PHE A 296 5.45 16.41 0.33
N LYS A 297 5.79 17.69 0.13
CA LYS A 297 5.51 18.73 1.14
C LYS A 297 4.03 18.84 1.51
N TYR A 298 3.13 18.58 0.56
CA TYR A 298 1.69 18.54 0.84
C TYR A 298 1.27 17.26 1.58
N LEU A 299 1.98 16.16 1.34
CA LEU A 299 1.72 14.89 2.03
C LEU A 299 2.20 14.93 3.48
N THR A 300 3.41 15.44 3.71
CA THR A 300 4.09 15.42 5.02
C THR A 300 3.77 16.65 5.87
N GLY A 301 3.16 17.68 5.27
CA GLY A 301 2.86 18.92 5.95
C GLY A 301 4.09 19.81 6.22
N GLN A 302 5.24 19.52 5.58
CA GLN A 302 6.43 20.35 5.71
C GLN A 302 6.18 21.76 5.19
N LYS A 303 6.64 22.72 5.96
CA LYS A 303 6.66 24.15 5.63
C LYS A 303 8.11 24.64 5.63
N ASP A 304 8.32 25.81 5.05
CA ASP A 304 9.62 26.47 5.05
C ASP A 304 10.73 25.63 4.38
N THR A 305 10.40 24.96 3.27
CA THR A 305 11.34 24.22 2.43
C THR A 305 11.76 25.05 1.23
N ASP A 306 13.02 24.92 0.84
CA ASP A 306 13.51 25.48 -0.43
C ASP A 306 13.01 24.60 -1.59
N GLY A 307 11.99 25.07 -2.30
CA GLY A 307 11.41 24.32 -3.40
C GLY A 307 10.45 23.19 -3.00
N THR A 308 10.27 22.26 -3.92
CA THR A 308 9.39 21.09 -3.75
C THR A 308 9.94 19.87 -4.46
N THR A 309 9.78 18.70 -3.87
CA THR A 309 10.18 17.42 -4.47
C THR A 309 8.93 16.59 -4.76
N ILE A 310 8.92 16.01 -5.95
CA ILE A 310 7.89 15.09 -6.43
C ILE A 310 8.48 13.71 -6.71
N ILE A 311 7.60 12.72 -6.76
CA ILE A 311 7.88 11.39 -7.29
C ILE A 311 6.88 11.04 -8.39
N LYS A 312 7.37 10.53 -9.51
CA LYS A 312 6.56 9.95 -10.60
C LYS A 312 6.62 8.43 -10.53
N GLU A 313 5.48 7.77 -10.67
CA GLU A 313 5.34 6.32 -10.57
C GLU A 313 5.08 5.69 -11.93
N TYR A 314 6.01 4.85 -12.39
CA TYR A 314 5.93 4.13 -13.66
C TYR A 314 5.68 2.63 -13.39
N PRO A 315 4.49 2.10 -13.65
CA PRO A 315 4.18 0.70 -13.39
C PRO A 315 4.73 -0.22 -14.49
N PHE A 316 5.29 -1.35 -14.05
CA PHE A 316 5.77 -2.40 -14.95
C PHE A 316 5.62 -3.80 -14.34
N ALA A 317 5.83 -4.85 -15.13
CA ALA A 317 5.77 -6.22 -14.65
C ALA A 317 7.04 -6.56 -13.84
N TYR A 318 6.88 -7.10 -12.65
CA TYR A 318 7.99 -7.60 -11.84
C TYR A 318 8.62 -8.83 -12.49
N THR A 319 9.92 -8.80 -12.76
CA THR A 319 10.70 -9.91 -13.34
C THR A 319 11.66 -10.54 -12.35
N GLY A 320 11.88 -9.89 -11.20
CA GLY A 320 12.83 -10.32 -10.18
C GLY A 320 14.27 -9.94 -10.48
N GLU A 321 14.50 -8.95 -11.35
CA GLU A 321 15.79 -8.33 -11.57
C GLU A 321 16.21 -7.47 -10.37
N ASP A 322 17.51 -7.29 -10.20
CA ASP A 322 18.05 -6.48 -9.10
C ASP A 322 17.48 -5.06 -9.12
N GLY A 323 17.09 -4.56 -7.94
CA GLY A 323 16.48 -3.25 -7.77
C GLY A 323 14.97 -3.20 -7.98
N GLN A 324 14.35 -4.22 -8.55
CA GLN A 324 12.91 -4.30 -8.66
C GLN A 324 12.25 -4.69 -7.33
N ILE A 325 11.00 -4.26 -7.15
CA ILE A 325 10.23 -4.52 -5.94
C ILE A 325 8.93 -5.25 -6.33
N PRO A 326 8.60 -6.40 -5.73
CA PRO A 326 7.27 -7.01 -5.86
C PRO A 326 6.27 -6.15 -5.09
N TYR A 327 5.58 -5.23 -5.78
CA TYR A 327 4.80 -4.19 -5.12
C TYR A 327 3.32 -4.55 -4.95
N TYR A 328 2.67 -5.02 -6.03
CA TYR A 328 1.26 -5.45 -6.02
C TYR A 328 1.11 -6.87 -6.56
N ALA A 329 0.55 -7.77 -5.77
CA ALA A 329 0.20 -9.11 -6.23
C ALA A 329 -0.89 -9.05 -7.31
N ILE A 330 -0.73 -9.79 -8.39
CA ILE A 330 -1.73 -9.92 -9.46
C ILE A 330 -2.65 -11.07 -9.09
N LEU A 331 -3.80 -10.74 -8.52
CA LEU A 331 -4.76 -11.71 -7.99
C LEU A 331 -5.68 -12.22 -9.11
N ASN A 332 -5.59 -13.51 -9.42
CA ASN A 332 -6.51 -14.28 -10.25
C ASN A 332 -6.42 -15.76 -9.86
N GLU A 333 -7.34 -16.58 -10.37
CA GLU A 333 -7.45 -17.99 -10.00
C GLU A 333 -6.17 -18.81 -10.30
N GLU A 334 -5.46 -18.51 -11.39
CA GLU A 334 -4.23 -19.20 -11.77
C GLU A 334 -3.09 -18.86 -10.79
N ASN A 335 -2.91 -17.59 -10.48
CA ASN A 335 -1.88 -17.11 -9.57
C ASN A 335 -2.14 -17.55 -8.13
N GLU A 336 -3.39 -17.60 -7.69
CA GLU A 336 -3.78 -18.15 -6.40
C GLU A 336 -3.45 -19.64 -6.31
N LYS A 337 -3.70 -20.42 -7.36
CA LYS A 337 -3.30 -21.84 -7.43
C LYS A 337 -1.77 -22.01 -7.35
N LEU A 338 -1.02 -21.11 -7.99
CA LEU A 338 0.44 -21.12 -7.91
C LEU A 338 0.91 -20.78 -6.47
N TYR A 339 0.32 -19.76 -5.85
CA TYR A 339 0.60 -19.39 -4.47
C TYR A 339 0.32 -20.55 -3.49
N GLU A 340 -0.82 -21.25 -3.63
CA GLU A 340 -1.15 -22.38 -2.76
C GLU A 340 -0.14 -23.56 -2.89
N LYS A 341 0.53 -23.73 -4.05
CA LYS A 341 1.63 -24.72 -4.17
C LYS A 341 2.82 -24.32 -3.30
N TYR A 342 3.21 -23.04 -3.27
CA TYR A 342 4.27 -22.55 -2.40
C TYR A 342 3.90 -22.63 -0.94
N LYS A 343 2.68 -22.23 -0.59
CA LYS A 343 2.16 -22.28 0.77
C LYS A 343 2.10 -23.73 1.30
N ALA A 344 1.88 -24.72 0.42
CA ALA A 344 1.90 -26.11 0.83
C ALA A 344 3.29 -26.56 1.34
N LEU A 345 4.38 -25.97 0.86
CA LEU A 345 5.73 -26.28 1.31
C LEU A 345 5.96 -25.82 2.76
N THR A 346 5.30 -24.76 3.19
CA THR A 346 5.48 -24.24 4.56
C THR A 346 4.82 -25.12 5.63
N LYS A 347 3.89 -26.00 5.25
CA LYS A 347 3.18 -26.89 6.18
C LYS A 347 4.09 -27.91 6.88
N ASN A 348 5.27 -28.15 6.35
CA ASN A 348 6.27 -29.03 6.95
C ASN A 348 6.88 -28.40 8.21
N TYR A 349 6.83 -27.08 8.35
CA TYR A 349 7.46 -26.35 9.45
C TYR A 349 6.39 -25.87 10.45
N LYS A 350 6.32 -26.51 11.63
CA LYS A 350 5.26 -26.23 12.62
C LYS A 350 5.34 -24.84 13.24
N ASN A 351 6.56 -24.28 13.30
CA ASN A 351 6.88 -22.98 13.88
C ASN A 351 7.10 -21.88 12.82
N PHE A 352 6.62 -22.07 11.60
CA PHE A 352 6.77 -21.11 10.50
C PHE A 352 5.45 -20.41 10.20
N HIS A 353 5.46 -19.08 10.31
CA HIS A 353 4.27 -18.24 10.19
C HIS A 353 4.41 -17.29 9.01
N LEU A 354 3.40 -17.25 8.15
CA LEU A 354 3.30 -16.29 7.06
C LEU A 354 2.56 -15.06 7.53
N LEU A 355 3.14 -13.88 7.30
CA LEU A 355 2.55 -12.59 7.65
C LEU A 355 2.94 -11.53 6.64
N GLY A 356 1.98 -10.83 6.05
CA GLY A 356 2.27 -9.71 5.17
C GLY A 356 1.83 -9.87 3.73
N ARG A 357 1.87 -8.76 3.00
CA ARG A 357 1.37 -8.69 1.61
C ARG A 357 2.02 -9.73 0.70
N LEU A 358 3.33 -9.90 0.81
CA LEU A 358 4.10 -10.79 -0.06
C LEU A 358 3.96 -12.24 0.40
N ALA A 359 4.13 -12.50 1.70
CA ALA A 359 4.07 -13.85 2.27
C ALA A 359 2.69 -14.48 2.15
N GLU A 360 1.62 -13.69 2.24
CA GLU A 360 0.24 -14.16 2.11
C GLU A 360 -0.35 -13.95 0.71
N TYR A 361 0.41 -13.34 -0.21
CA TYR A 361 -0.02 -12.99 -1.57
C TYR A 361 -1.35 -12.24 -1.58
N LYS A 362 -1.50 -11.21 -0.73
CA LYS A 362 -2.73 -10.44 -0.50
C LYS A 362 -2.44 -8.96 -0.35
N TYR A 363 -3.45 -8.15 -0.60
CA TYR A 363 -3.38 -6.73 -0.35
C TYR A 363 -3.85 -6.41 1.08
N TYR A 364 -3.04 -5.64 1.82
CA TYR A 364 -3.37 -5.09 3.13
C TYR A 364 -3.02 -3.61 3.17
N ASN A 365 -3.87 -2.80 3.79
CA ASN A 365 -3.50 -1.46 4.26
C ASN A 365 -2.67 -1.56 5.54
N ILE A 366 -2.06 -0.44 5.96
CA ILE A 366 -1.18 -0.40 7.14
C ILE A 366 -1.92 -0.87 8.40
N ASP A 367 -3.18 -0.44 8.57
CA ASP A 367 -4.01 -0.77 9.72
C ASP A 367 -4.33 -2.26 9.79
N ALA A 368 -4.87 -2.82 8.73
CA ALA A 368 -5.18 -4.25 8.65
C ALA A 368 -3.94 -5.12 8.86
N MET A 369 -2.77 -4.68 8.35
CA MET A 369 -1.52 -5.38 8.55
C MET A 369 -1.03 -5.30 9.99
N THR A 370 -1.17 -4.14 10.61
CA THR A 370 -0.86 -3.93 12.04
C THR A 370 -1.72 -4.85 12.91
N LEU A 371 -3.03 -4.86 12.68
CA LEU A 371 -3.97 -5.71 13.43
C LEU A 371 -3.59 -7.20 13.32
N LYS A 372 -3.33 -7.68 12.09
CA LYS A 372 -2.91 -9.08 11.88
C LYS A 372 -1.60 -9.43 12.57
N ALA A 373 -0.64 -8.50 12.58
CA ALA A 373 0.63 -8.72 13.27
C ALA A 373 0.44 -8.78 14.79
N MET A 374 -0.44 -7.94 15.35
CA MET A 374 -0.82 -7.99 16.76
C MET A 374 -1.49 -9.32 17.09
N GLU A 375 -2.49 -9.74 16.30
CA GLU A 375 -3.19 -11.02 16.49
C GLU A 375 -2.27 -12.25 16.38
N LEU A 376 -1.26 -12.22 15.48
CA LEU A 376 -0.30 -13.30 15.38
C LEU A 376 0.58 -13.36 16.62
N ALA A 377 1.11 -12.22 17.09
CA ALA A 377 1.93 -12.16 18.29
C ALA A 377 1.18 -12.65 19.54
N ASP A 378 -0.14 -12.44 19.62
CA ASP A 378 -0.95 -12.94 20.74
C ASP A 378 -1.10 -14.46 20.74
N LYS A 379 -1.01 -15.11 19.57
CA LYS A 379 -1.20 -16.55 19.36
C LYS A 379 0.07 -17.39 19.57
N ILE A 380 1.28 -16.79 19.41
CA ILE A 380 2.58 -17.52 19.43
C ILE A 380 3.48 -17.20 20.62
#